data_f05aabcae92d719109d6fb8d053b6894
#
_entry.id   f05aabcae92d719109d6fb8d053b6894
#
_cell.length_a   1.000
_cell.length_b   1.000
_cell.length_c   1.000
_cell.angle_alpha   90.00
_cell.angle_beta   90.00
_cell.angle_gamma   90.00
#
_symmetry.space_group_name_H-M   'P 1'
#
loop_
_entity.id
_entity.type
_entity.pdbx_description
1 polymer ?
#
loop_
_entity_poly.entity_id
_entity_poly.type
_entity_poly.pdbx_seq_one_letter_code
_entity_poly.pdbx_strand_id
1 'polypeptide(L)'
;HLDTAQHFALGLAVLNPIQIDTIQEYSALRQISETRSELSRDKIARREVNDRIDARRQEIENLFLNLVNRISWISNFPDLNGKKIPANKLVSLLAEKIYPNTIKIHNELINRSKISGSASRALKKLLYDLIGSEHLENLGYTKYPAERGIFSSVLASNNLHQKTGRKEFKLVSPDRNKDEFSKTLTIMFEQSLDFLKKQRDRNVTLRELYDTIWTQAPFGMKLGPIPLFAYLFILTNQTKVAYYRQDIFITKIEEIDIDYIIRNPELCALRYLEMDDNTKHILSSLAAIPARLTGEEIDSIDPLQVARKLIEIFDRTPDWALKTAKVSENAKLVRTLFKRASDPAQFALIDI
;
A
#
# COMPACT_ATOMS: atom_id res chain seq x y z
N HIS A 1 -23.05 -23.11 -9.07
CA HIS A 1 -22.86 -22.84 -7.64
C HIS A 1 -21.90 -21.66 -7.54
N LEU A 2 -22.46 -20.46 -7.28
CA LEU A 2 -21.63 -19.30 -6.87
C LEU A 2 -21.20 -19.57 -5.44
N ASP A 3 -19.90 -19.52 -5.20
CA ASP A 3 -19.36 -19.64 -3.87
C ASP A 3 -19.94 -18.49 -3.00
N THR A 4 -20.61 -18.83 -1.91
CA THR A 4 -21.26 -17.85 -1.01
C THR A 4 -20.28 -16.89 -0.36
N ALA A 5 -18.98 -17.17 -0.44
CA ALA A 5 -17.91 -16.29 0.03
C ALA A 5 -17.59 -15.14 -0.96
N GLN A 6 -18.01 -15.22 -2.22
CA GLN A 6 -17.76 -14.17 -3.20
C GLN A 6 -18.91 -13.15 -3.22
N HIS A 7 -18.54 -11.87 -3.24
CA HIS A 7 -19.49 -10.78 -3.42
C HIS A 7 -19.92 -10.71 -4.89
N PHE A 8 -21.22 -10.72 -5.14
CA PHE A 8 -21.76 -10.67 -6.49
C PHE A 8 -23.00 -9.80 -6.60
N ALA A 9 -23.27 -9.33 -7.80
CA ALA A 9 -24.56 -8.82 -8.23
C ALA A 9 -24.87 -9.36 -9.61
N LEU A 10 -26.03 -10.00 -9.75
CA LEU A 10 -26.55 -10.56 -11.00
C LEU A 10 -27.76 -9.76 -11.46
N GLY A 11 -27.71 -9.23 -12.68
CA GLY A 11 -28.81 -8.52 -13.29
C GLY A 11 -29.62 -9.44 -14.20
N LEU A 12 -30.94 -9.49 -14.01
CA LEU A 12 -31.87 -10.18 -14.91
C LEU A 12 -32.56 -9.16 -15.80
N ALA A 13 -32.38 -9.32 -17.11
CA ALA A 13 -33.08 -8.54 -18.12
C ALA A 13 -34.10 -9.46 -18.84
N VAL A 14 -35.33 -8.99 -18.93
CA VAL A 14 -36.38 -9.67 -19.70
C VAL A 14 -36.59 -8.89 -21.00
N LEU A 15 -36.36 -9.54 -22.13
CA LEU A 15 -36.63 -8.98 -23.44
C LEU A 15 -38.10 -9.22 -23.83
N ASN A 16 -38.70 -8.20 -24.40
CA ASN A 16 -40.04 -8.37 -25.02
C ASN A 16 -39.90 -8.97 -26.44
N PRO A 17 -41.01 -9.48 -27.02
CA PRO A 17 -40.97 -10.13 -28.38
C PRO A 17 -40.33 -9.24 -29.45
N ILE A 18 -40.66 -7.95 -29.49
CA ILE A 18 -40.13 -7.03 -30.51
C ILE A 18 -38.58 -6.88 -30.39
N GLN A 19 -38.07 -6.89 -29.18
CA GLN A 19 -36.65 -6.83 -28.94
C GLN A 19 -35.93 -8.12 -29.36
N ILE A 20 -36.58 -9.26 -29.14
CA ILE A 20 -36.10 -10.57 -29.61
C ILE A 20 -36.06 -10.60 -31.13
N ASP A 21 -37.12 -10.13 -31.80
CA ASP A 21 -37.20 -10.07 -33.28
C ASP A 21 -36.07 -9.19 -33.85
N THR A 22 -35.77 -8.03 -33.22
CA THR A 22 -34.66 -7.18 -33.64
C THR A 22 -33.30 -7.89 -33.58
N ILE A 23 -33.06 -8.68 -32.51
CA ILE A 23 -31.82 -9.45 -32.35
C ILE A 23 -31.76 -10.60 -33.38
N GLN A 24 -32.90 -11.29 -33.63
CA GLN A 24 -33.00 -12.35 -34.62
C GLN A 24 -32.76 -11.82 -36.04
N GLU A 25 -33.37 -10.67 -36.39
CA GLU A 25 -33.17 -10.02 -37.69
C GLU A 25 -31.69 -9.64 -37.90
N TYR A 26 -31.05 -9.05 -36.91
CA TYR A 26 -29.63 -8.75 -36.98
C TYR A 26 -28.78 -10.00 -37.22
N SER A 27 -29.07 -11.09 -36.50
CA SER A 27 -28.36 -12.37 -36.65
C SER A 27 -28.54 -12.96 -38.04
N ALA A 28 -29.77 -12.91 -38.57
CA ALA A 28 -30.10 -13.39 -39.91
C ALA A 28 -29.41 -12.57 -41.00
N LEU A 29 -29.43 -11.23 -40.87
CA LEU A 29 -28.74 -10.32 -41.83
C LEU A 29 -27.23 -10.56 -41.81
N ARG A 30 -26.61 -10.75 -40.64
CA ARG A 30 -25.17 -11.12 -40.53
C ARG A 30 -24.89 -12.45 -41.23
N GLN A 31 -25.69 -13.47 -40.97
CA GLN A 31 -25.53 -14.78 -41.62
C GLN A 31 -25.67 -14.69 -43.15
N ILE A 32 -26.64 -13.92 -43.64
CA ILE A 32 -26.82 -13.67 -45.09
C ILE A 32 -25.57 -12.96 -45.67
N SER A 33 -25.07 -11.91 -45.01
CA SER A 33 -23.88 -11.21 -45.43
C SER A 33 -22.61 -12.07 -45.51
N GLU A 34 -22.49 -13.04 -44.58
CA GLU A 34 -21.34 -13.96 -44.49
C GLU A 34 -21.44 -15.16 -45.43
N THR A 35 -22.65 -15.66 -45.73
CA THR A 35 -22.84 -16.92 -46.46
C THR A 35 -23.27 -16.79 -47.91
N ARG A 36 -23.88 -15.66 -48.30
CA ARG A 36 -24.41 -15.48 -49.63
C ARG A 36 -23.40 -14.88 -50.60
N SER A 37 -22.87 -15.71 -51.49
CA SER A 37 -21.90 -15.30 -52.53
C SER A 37 -22.47 -14.33 -53.57
N GLU A 38 -23.80 -14.33 -53.75
CA GLU A 38 -24.50 -13.42 -54.67
C GLU A 38 -24.29 -11.95 -54.32
N LEU A 39 -24.20 -11.64 -52.99
CA LEU A 39 -23.91 -10.29 -52.50
C LEU A 39 -22.52 -9.78 -52.91
N SER A 40 -21.59 -10.69 -53.22
CA SER A 40 -20.27 -10.29 -53.73
C SER A 40 -20.34 -9.66 -55.14
N ARG A 41 -21.34 -10.04 -55.91
CA ARG A 41 -21.54 -9.65 -57.30
C ARG A 41 -22.46 -8.42 -57.45
N ASP A 42 -23.38 -8.23 -56.49
CA ASP A 42 -24.29 -7.08 -56.47
C ASP A 42 -23.90 -6.08 -55.40
N LYS A 43 -23.31 -4.94 -55.87
CA LYS A 43 -22.84 -3.89 -54.96
C LYS A 43 -24.01 -3.15 -54.29
N ILE A 44 -25.17 -3.05 -54.93
CA ILE A 44 -26.34 -2.36 -54.38
C ILE A 44 -26.95 -3.20 -53.28
N ALA A 45 -27.20 -4.48 -53.56
CA ALA A 45 -27.72 -5.42 -52.54
C ALA A 45 -26.77 -5.53 -51.32
N ARG A 46 -25.46 -5.57 -51.56
CA ARG A 46 -24.46 -5.59 -50.48
C ARG A 46 -24.57 -4.36 -49.61
N ARG A 47 -24.66 -3.19 -50.19
CA ARG A 47 -24.77 -1.92 -49.46
C ARG A 47 -26.05 -1.92 -48.63
N GLU A 48 -27.17 -2.26 -49.21
CA GLU A 48 -28.47 -2.33 -48.52
C GLU A 48 -28.41 -3.28 -47.30
N VAL A 49 -27.83 -4.48 -47.45
CA VAL A 49 -27.67 -5.42 -46.37
C VAL A 49 -26.77 -4.84 -45.27
N ASN A 50 -25.65 -4.21 -45.61
CA ASN A 50 -24.75 -3.59 -44.64
C ASN A 50 -25.41 -2.44 -43.92
N ASP A 51 -26.09 -1.55 -44.59
CA ASP A 51 -26.82 -0.44 -44.01
C ASP A 51 -27.89 -0.93 -42.99
N ARG A 52 -28.58 -2.03 -43.34
CA ARG A 52 -29.52 -2.65 -42.41
C ARG A 52 -28.82 -3.32 -41.19
N ILE A 53 -27.70 -3.96 -41.39
CA ILE A 53 -26.90 -4.54 -40.29
C ILE A 53 -26.49 -3.43 -39.34
N ASP A 54 -25.97 -2.32 -39.84
CA ASP A 54 -25.53 -1.19 -39.04
C ASP A 54 -26.69 -0.54 -38.27
N ALA A 55 -27.85 -0.34 -38.93
CA ALA A 55 -29.06 0.15 -38.27
C ALA A 55 -29.52 -0.75 -37.12
N ARG A 56 -29.63 -2.07 -37.35
CA ARG A 56 -30.02 -3.05 -36.30
C ARG A 56 -28.99 -3.14 -35.20
N ARG A 57 -27.71 -3.03 -35.51
CA ARG A 57 -26.64 -2.98 -34.53
C ARG A 57 -26.80 -1.79 -33.57
N GLN A 58 -27.04 -0.61 -34.10
CA GLN A 58 -27.28 0.59 -33.27
C GLN A 58 -28.53 0.44 -32.39
N GLU A 59 -29.61 -0.12 -32.92
CA GLU A 59 -30.81 -0.41 -32.12
C GLU A 59 -30.53 -1.37 -30.98
N ILE A 60 -29.75 -2.44 -31.23
CA ILE A 60 -29.37 -3.43 -30.23
C ILE A 60 -28.43 -2.80 -29.17
N GLU A 61 -27.45 -1.99 -29.57
CA GLU A 61 -26.58 -1.26 -28.65
C GLU A 61 -27.39 -0.35 -27.71
N ASN A 62 -28.33 0.42 -28.26
CA ASN A 62 -29.22 1.28 -27.48
C ASN A 62 -30.15 0.47 -26.57
N LEU A 63 -30.64 -0.68 -27.02
CA LEU A 63 -31.45 -1.59 -26.24
C LEU A 63 -30.67 -2.10 -25.02
N PHE A 64 -29.42 -2.56 -25.20
CA PHE A 64 -28.60 -3.03 -24.10
C PHE A 64 -28.26 -1.92 -23.09
N LEU A 65 -27.93 -0.74 -23.57
CA LEU A 65 -27.69 0.43 -22.69
C LEU A 65 -28.92 0.77 -21.84
N ASN A 66 -30.12 0.70 -22.44
CA ASN A 66 -31.38 0.96 -21.73
C ASN A 66 -31.73 -0.16 -20.74
N LEU A 67 -31.46 -1.42 -21.10
CA LEU A 67 -31.68 -2.57 -20.23
C LEU A 67 -30.79 -2.51 -19.01
N VAL A 68 -29.47 -2.27 -19.18
CA VAL A 68 -28.50 -2.18 -18.08
C VAL A 68 -28.90 -1.11 -17.07
N ASN A 69 -29.56 -0.04 -17.50
CA ASN A 69 -30.02 1.03 -16.58
C ASN A 69 -31.35 0.70 -15.85
N ARG A 70 -32.06 -0.38 -16.24
CA ARG A 70 -33.39 -0.76 -15.70
C ARG A 70 -33.42 -2.16 -15.08
N ILE A 71 -32.31 -2.83 -15.00
CA ILE A 71 -32.20 -4.19 -14.47
C ILE A 71 -32.52 -4.20 -12.96
N SER A 72 -33.26 -5.21 -12.52
CA SER A 72 -33.37 -5.56 -11.11
C SER A 72 -32.20 -6.45 -10.72
N TRP A 73 -31.49 -6.08 -9.66
CA TRP A 73 -30.29 -6.77 -9.26
C TRP A 73 -30.58 -7.82 -8.19
N ILE A 74 -29.97 -8.98 -8.31
CA ILE A 74 -29.88 -10.02 -7.28
C ILE A 74 -28.46 -9.98 -6.72
N SER A 75 -28.32 -9.84 -5.42
CA SER A 75 -27.03 -9.71 -4.76
C SER A 75 -27.03 -10.46 -3.43
N ASN A 76 -25.85 -10.88 -2.99
CA ASN A 76 -25.67 -11.36 -1.61
C ASN A 76 -25.69 -10.24 -0.57
N PHE A 77 -25.82 -8.97 -0.99
CA PHE A 77 -26.15 -7.85 -0.10
C PHE A 77 -27.66 -7.63 -0.09
N PRO A 78 -28.38 -7.93 1.04
CA PRO A 78 -29.85 -7.92 1.09
C PRO A 78 -30.46 -6.57 0.70
N ASP A 79 -29.79 -5.47 1.03
CA ASP A 79 -30.26 -4.11 0.76
C ASP A 79 -30.14 -3.69 -0.73
N LEU A 80 -29.48 -4.49 -1.56
CA LEU A 80 -29.39 -4.28 -3.01
C LEU A 80 -30.38 -5.15 -3.80
N ASN A 81 -30.96 -6.20 -3.17
CA ASN A 81 -31.89 -7.10 -3.82
C ASN A 81 -33.16 -6.39 -4.30
N GLY A 82 -33.55 -6.70 -5.54
CA GLY A 82 -34.75 -6.16 -6.17
C GLY A 82 -34.70 -4.68 -6.52
N LYS A 83 -33.63 -3.97 -6.18
CA LYS A 83 -33.50 -2.54 -6.52
C LYS A 83 -33.14 -2.33 -7.98
N LYS A 84 -33.82 -1.36 -8.60
CA LYS A 84 -33.48 -0.86 -9.95
C LYS A 84 -32.46 0.25 -9.83
N ILE A 85 -31.20 -0.10 -9.92
CA ILE A 85 -30.08 0.83 -9.78
C ILE A 85 -29.26 0.80 -11.08
N PRO A 86 -28.88 1.95 -11.65
CA PRO A 86 -27.96 1.97 -12.80
C PRO A 86 -26.66 1.23 -12.48
N ALA A 87 -26.11 0.52 -13.44
CA ALA A 87 -24.94 -0.35 -13.23
C ALA A 87 -23.73 0.39 -12.66
N ASN A 88 -23.45 1.63 -13.11
CA ASN A 88 -22.36 2.44 -12.57
C ASN A 88 -22.55 2.77 -11.07
N LYS A 89 -23.77 3.08 -10.66
CA LYS A 89 -24.11 3.33 -9.24
C LYS A 89 -24.05 2.04 -8.43
N LEU A 90 -24.48 0.91 -8.99
CA LEU A 90 -24.36 -0.40 -8.35
C LEU A 90 -22.89 -0.76 -8.06
N VAL A 91 -21.99 -0.59 -9.05
CA VAL A 91 -20.56 -0.87 -8.87
C VAL A 91 -19.98 -0.03 -7.73
N SER A 92 -20.33 1.25 -7.65
CA SER A 92 -19.89 2.12 -6.54
C SER A 92 -20.41 1.63 -5.19
N LEU A 93 -21.70 1.28 -5.10
CA LEU A 93 -22.28 0.76 -3.86
C LEU A 93 -21.68 -0.60 -3.44
N LEU A 94 -21.39 -1.47 -4.39
CA LEU A 94 -20.71 -2.74 -4.12
C LEU A 94 -19.28 -2.50 -3.63
N ALA A 95 -18.56 -1.58 -4.27
CA ALA A 95 -17.20 -1.22 -3.85
C ALA A 95 -17.18 -0.66 -2.41
N GLU A 96 -18.12 0.22 -2.05
CA GLU A 96 -18.26 0.75 -0.68
C GLU A 96 -18.53 -0.36 0.35
N LYS A 97 -19.31 -1.39 -0.03
CA LYS A 97 -19.62 -2.52 0.85
C LYS A 97 -18.49 -3.52 0.99
N ILE A 98 -17.75 -3.76 -0.08
CA ILE A 98 -16.61 -4.68 -0.10
C ILE A 98 -15.40 -4.04 0.60
N TYR A 99 -15.22 -2.73 0.42
CA TYR A 99 -14.07 -1.98 0.93
C TYR A 99 -14.51 -0.86 1.91
N PRO A 100 -15.17 -1.20 3.04
CA PRO A 100 -15.70 -0.18 3.96
C PRO A 100 -14.59 0.63 4.64
N ASN A 101 -13.38 0.12 4.69
CA ASN A 101 -12.22 0.79 5.28
C ASN A 101 -11.26 1.33 4.20
N THR A 102 -11.77 1.71 3.03
CA THR A 102 -10.94 2.34 1.99
C THR A 102 -10.43 3.71 2.45
N ILE A 103 -9.11 3.90 2.40
CA ILE A 103 -8.50 5.19 2.69
C ILE A 103 -8.77 6.15 1.54
N LYS A 104 -9.47 7.25 1.83
CA LYS A 104 -9.82 8.27 0.83
C LYS A 104 -8.63 9.20 0.56
N ILE A 105 -7.87 8.89 -0.46
CA ILE A 105 -6.70 9.66 -0.87
C ILE A 105 -7.11 10.68 -1.94
N HIS A 106 -7.14 11.95 -1.58
CA HIS A 106 -7.49 13.06 -2.47
C HIS A 106 -6.26 13.55 -3.26
N ASN A 107 -5.61 12.64 -3.99
CA ASN A 107 -4.49 12.96 -4.87
C ASN A 107 -4.49 12.04 -6.08
N GLU A 108 -4.84 12.59 -7.24
CA GLU A 108 -4.96 11.81 -8.48
C GLU A 108 -3.63 11.32 -9.05
N LEU A 109 -2.51 11.93 -8.67
CA LEU A 109 -1.20 11.50 -9.16
C LEU A 109 -0.84 10.11 -8.66
N ILE A 110 -1.10 9.85 -7.36
CA ILE A 110 -0.73 8.59 -6.73
C ILE A 110 -1.91 7.64 -6.47
N ASN A 111 -3.16 8.13 -6.37
CA ASN A 111 -4.33 7.27 -6.12
C ASN A 111 -4.74 6.46 -7.37
N ARG A 112 -3.81 5.67 -7.89
CA ARG A 112 -3.97 4.82 -9.09
C ARG A 112 -3.28 3.48 -8.90
N SER A 113 -3.80 2.43 -9.55
CA SER A 113 -3.13 1.12 -9.56
C SER A 113 -1.80 1.17 -10.35
N LYS A 114 -1.75 2.01 -11.41
CA LYS A 114 -0.53 2.28 -12.18
C LYS A 114 -0.35 3.80 -12.28
N ILE A 115 0.69 4.32 -11.66
CA ILE A 115 1.04 5.74 -11.71
C ILE A 115 1.92 6.05 -12.94
N SER A 116 1.84 7.29 -13.42
CA SER A 116 2.69 7.74 -14.54
C SER A 116 4.15 7.87 -14.11
N GLY A 117 5.07 7.89 -15.08
CA GLY A 117 6.49 8.08 -14.78
C GLY A 117 6.81 9.41 -14.09
N SER A 118 6.04 10.48 -14.38
CA SER A 118 6.16 11.77 -13.69
C SER A 118 5.67 11.69 -12.24
N ALA A 119 4.53 11.05 -12.00
CA ALA A 119 4.00 10.82 -10.64
C ALA A 119 4.94 9.94 -9.81
N SER A 120 5.54 8.89 -10.41
CA SER A 120 6.53 8.03 -9.75
C SER A 120 7.77 8.81 -9.33
N ARG A 121 8.27 9.71 -10.20
CA ARG A 121 9.40 10.58 -9.86
C ARG A 121 9.06 11.56 -8.74
N ALA A 122 7.87 12.17 -8.76
CA ALA A 122 7.41 13.06 -7.71
C ALA A 122 7.26 12.33 -6.36
N LEU A 123 6.68 11.13 -6.36
CA LEU A 123 6.57 10.31 -5.15
C LEU A 123 7.95 9.92 -4.59
N LYS A 124 8.86 9.47 -5.46
CA LYS A 124 10.23 9.15 -5.06
C LYS A 124 10.95 10.38 -4.47
N LYS A 125 10.83 11.53 -5.13
CA LYS A 125 11.41 12.79 -4.65
C LYS A 125 10.85 13.17 -3.28
N LEU A 126 9.53 13.06 -3.08
CA LEU A 126 8.91 13.30 -1.78
C LEU A 126 9.52 12.41 -0.68
N LEU A 127 9.69 11.11 -0.95
CA LEU A 127 10.26 10.18 0.02
C LEU A 127 11.72 10.50 0.35
N TYR A 128 12.49 10.97 -0.61
CA TYR A 128 13.86 11.47 -0.37
C TYR A 128 13.86 12.75 0.47
N ASP A 129 12.95 13.68 0.16
CA ASP A 129 12.82 14.93 0.92
C ASP A 129 12.37 14.66 2.37
N LEU A 130 11.56 13.63 2.60
CA LEU A 130 11.20 13.17 3.95
C LEU A 130 12.42 12.66 4.74
N ILE A 131 13.37 11.99 4.10
CA ILE A 131 14.62 11.56 4.77
C ILE A 131 15.49 12.76 5.15
N GLY A 132 15.64 13.71 4.22
CA GLY A 132 16.59 14.82 4.40
C GLY A 132 16.02 16.04 5.11
N SER A 133 14.73 16.31 4.98
CA SER A 133 14.08 17.58 5.35
C SER A 133 12.85 17.42 6.23
N GLU A 134 12.61 16.25 6.82
CA GLU A 134 11.46 15.97 7.69
C GLU A 134 11.29 17.02 8.80
N HIS A 135 12.41 17.48 9.38
CA HIS A 135 12.44 18.43 10.48
C HIS A 135 11.96 19.84 10.09
N LEU A 136 11.84 20.14 8.80
CA LEU A 136 11.44 21.46 8.31
C LEU A 136 9.92 21.54 8.10
N GLU A 137 9.35 22.70 8.38
CA GLU A 137 7.97 22.99 8.04
C GLU A 137 7.75 22.85 6.52
N ASN A 138 6.72 22.10 6.14
CA ASN A 138 6.42 21.77 4.74
C ASN A 138 7.65 21.23 3.97
N LEU A 139 8.54 20.48 4.63
CA LEU A 139 9.80 19.96 4.09
C LEU A 139 10.67 21.04 3.42
N GLY A 140 10.51 22.31 3.80
CA GLY A 140 11.24 23.44 3.24
C GLY A 140 10.82 23.87 1.82
N TYR A 141 9.71 23.35 1.29
CA TYR A 141 9.23 23.73 -0.06
C TYR A 141 8.82 25.21 -0.14
N THR A 142 9.49 25.96 -0.97
CA THR A 142 9.14 27.37 -1.28
C THR A 142 8.25 27.51 -2.52
N LYS A 143 8.28 26.53 -3.45
CA LYS A 143 7.48 26.46 -4.67
C LYS A 143 6.45 25.33 -4.56
N TYR A 144 5.63 25.15 -5.59
CA TYR A 144 4.58 24.12 -5.66
C TYR A 144 4.90 23.02 -6.69
N PRO A 145 6.01 22.26 -6.53
CA PRO A 145 6.27 21.11 -7.40
C PRO A 145 5.28 19.97 -7.10
N ALA A 146 5.27 18.94 -7.94
CA ALA A 146 4.32 17.83 -7.84
C ALA A 146 4.45 17.05 -6.50
N GLU A 147 5.66 16.87 -6.00
CA GLU A 147 5.96 16.25 -4.71
C GLU A 147 5.36 17.03 -3.53
N ARG A 148 5.39 18.35 -3.56
CA ARG A 148 4.69 19.18 -2.58
C ARG A 148 3.17 18.97 -2.63
N GLY A 149 2.61 18.81 -3.83
CA GLY A 149 1.19 18.51 -4.01
C GLY A 149 0.80 17.19 -3.34
N ILE A 150 1.63 16.15 -3.46
CA ILE A 150 1.43 14.87 -2.77
C ILE A 150 1.58 15.05 -1.25
N PHE A 151 2.64 15.70 -0.80
CA PHE A 151 2.87 16.00 0.61
C PHE A 151 1.69 16.72 1.25
N SER A 152 1.25 17.81 0.64
CA SER A 152 0.18 18.67 1.18
C SER A 152 -1.16 17.95 1.27
N SER A 153 -1.52 17.16 0.23
CA SER A 153 -2.82 16.49 0.16
C SER A 153 -2.90 15.17 0.93
N VAL A 154 -1.76 14.55 1.26
CA VAL A 154 -1.76 13.24 1.93
C VAL A 154 -1.20 13.32 3.35
N LEU A 155 -0.08 14.02 3.54
CA LEU A 155 0.57 14.07 4.85
C LEU A 155 0.14 15.29 5.67
N ALA A 156 0.27 16.49 5.12
CA ALA A 156 -0.03 17.71 5.86
C ALA A 156 -1.53 17.88 6.17
N SER A 157 -2.41 17.66 5.17
CA SER A 157 -3.86 17.78 5.35
C SER A 157 -4.44 16.80 6.36
N ASN A 158 -3.79 15.64 6.53
CA ASN A 158 -4.20 14.60 7.48
C ASN A 158 -3.38 14.62 8.78
N ASN A 159 -2.63 15.70 9.02
CA ASN A 159 -1.83 15.87 10.22
C ASN A 159 -0.84 14.71 10.49
N LEU A 160 -0.30 14.10 9.45
CA LEU A 160 0.72 13.06 9.56
C LEU A 160 2.14 13.62 9.62
N HIS A 161 2.30 14.92 9.32
CA HIS A 161 3.52 15.67 9.51
C HIS A 161 3.22 16.86 10.40
N GLN A 162 3.72 16.86 11.62
CA GLN A 162 3.36 17.82 12.66
C GLN A 162 4.58 18.40 13.34
N LYS A 163 4.37 19.58 13.92
CA LYS A 163 5.35 20.22 14.79
C LYS A 163 5.44 19.47 16.11
N THR A 164 6.62 18.94 16.41
CA THR A 164 6.96 18.29 17.67
C THR A 164 8.01 19.13 18.38
N GLY A 165 7.73 19.53 19.63
CA GLY A 165 8.63 20.42 20.35
C GLY A 165 8.62 21.88 19.87
N ARG A 166 9.70 22.64 20.12
CA ARG A 166 9.72 24.10 19.89
C ARG A 166 9.91 24.49 18.41
N LYS A 167 10.62 23.71 17.59
CA LYS A 167 10.95 24.09 16.20
C LYS A 167 11.04 22.92 15.21
N GLU A 168 10.85 21.68 15.60
CA GLU A 168 11.03 20.52 14.74
C GLU A 168 9.71 19.95 14.29
N PHE A 169 9.64 19.56 13.04
CA PHE A 169 8.54 18.79 12.45
C PHE A 169 8.93 17.31 12.34
N LYS A 170 7.98 16.42 12.50
CA LYS A 170 8.18 14.96 12.34
C LYS A 170 6.95 14.29 11.76
N LEU A 171 7.17 13.16 11.09
CA LEU A 171 6.10 12.23 10.77
C LEU A 171 5.59 11.58 12.06
N VAL A 172 4.28 11.52 12.21
CA VAL A 172 3.63 10.96 13.39
C VAL A 172 2.69 9.84 13.02
N SER A 173 2.44 8.95 13.96
CA SER A 173 1.42 7.92 13.81
C SER A 173 0.04 8.56 13.57
N PRO A 174 -0.80 7.96 12.70
CA PRO A 174 -2.16 8.43 12.53
C PRO A 174 -2.93 8.34 13.87
N ASP A 175 -3.75 9.35 14.15
CA ASP A 175 -4.58 9.39 15.36
C ASP A 175 -6.01 8.97 15.02
N ARG A 176 -6.45 7.84 15.58
CA ARG A 176 -7.78 7.25 15.36
C ARG A 176 -8.94 8.20 15.63
N ASN A 177 -8.74 9.19 16.48
CA ASN A 177 -9.82 10.07 16.95
C ASN A 177 -9.95 11.38 16.15
N LYS A 178 -9.05 11.64 15.18
CA LYS A 178 -9.04 12.91 14.45
C LYS A 178 -10.06 12.97 13.33
N ASP A 179 -9.97 12.05 12.38
CA ASP A 179 -10.77 12.04 11.16
C ASP A 179 -10.89 10.62 10.59
N GLU A 180 -11.73 10.45 9.58
CA GLU A 180 -11.99 9.14 8.96
C GLU A 180 -10.75 8.58 8.26
N PHE A 181 -9.92 9.43 7.65
CA PHE A 181 -8.67 9.01 7.01
C PHE A 181 -7.71 8.43 8.05
N SER A 182 -7.45 9.18 9.12
CA SER A 182 -6.54 8.77 10.20
C SER A 182 -7.05 7.52 10.92
N LYS A 183 -8.36 7.43 11.17
CA LYS A 183 -9.01 6.26 11.75
C LYS A 183 -8.77 5.01 10.89
N THR A 184 -9.06 5.11 9.59
CA THR A 184 -8.91 3.97 8.66
C THR A 184 -7.45 3.57 8.51
N LEU A 185 -6.54 4.54 8.42
CA LEU A 185 -5.10 4.29 8.34
C LEU A 185 -4.58 3.61 9.62
N THR A 186 -5.06 4.03 10.79
CA THR A 186 -4.74 3.39 12.07
C THR A 186 -5.18 1.93 12.08
N ILE A 187 -6.42 1.64 11.65
CA ILE A 187 -6.95 0.27 11.59
C ILE A 187 -6.07 -0.59 10.65
N MET A 188 -5.68 -0.06 9.50
CA MET A 188 -4.82 -0.77 8.56
C MET A 188 -3.43 -1.06 9.17
N PHE A 189 -2.85 -0.11 9.87
CA PHE A 189 -1.55 -0.29 10.54
C PHE A 189 -1.63 -1.27 11.71
N GLU A 190 -2.70 -1.22 12.51
CA GLU A 190 -2.95 -2.19 13.60
C GLU A 190 -3.08 -3.62 13.03
N GLN A 191 -3.87 -3.83 11.98
CA GLN A 191 -3.98 -5.14 11.33
C GLN A 191 -2.66 -5.62 10.72
N SER A 192 -1.85 -4.70 10.21
CA SER A 192 -0.51 -5.01 9.72
C SER A 192 0.42 -5.47 10.85
N LEU A 193 0.38 -4.79 12.00
CA LEU A 193 1.14 -5.21 13.19
C LEU A 193 0.68 -6.57 13.71
N ASP A 194 -0.63 -6.82 13.77
CA ASP A 194 -1.19 -8.11 14.19
C ASP A 194 -0.78 -9.24 13.24
N PHE A 195 -0.76 -8.97 11.94
CA PHE A 195 -0.27 -9.93 10.96
C PHE A 195 1.22 -10.22 11.15
N LEU A 196 2.06 -9.20 11.29
CA LEU A 196 3.48 -9.36 11.55
C LEU A 196 3.73 -10.09 12.88
N LYS A 197 2.94 -9.81 13.92
CA LYS A 197 3.03 -10.50 15.21
C LYS A 197 2.72 -12.00 15.11
N LYS A 198 1.74 -12.37 14.29
CA LYS A 198 1.43 -13.80 14.01
C LYS A 198 2.53 -14.50 13.22
N GLN A 199 3.33 -13.75 12.48
CA GLN A 199 4.44 -14.23 11.63
C GLN A 199 5.83 -13.93 12.26
N ARG A 200 5.90 -13.71 13.59
CA ARG A 200 7.12 -13.23 14.28
C ARG A 200 8.37 -14.09 14.07
N ASP A 201 8.19 -15.36 13.72
CA ASP A 201 9.30 -16.31 13.55
C ASP A 201 10.03 -16.15 12.21
N ARG A 202 9.52 -15.32 11.31
CA ARG A 202 10.11 -15.06 9.98
C ARG A 202 10.02 -13.61 9.56
N ASN A 203 10.80 -13.26 8.56
CA ASN A 203 10.67 -12.01 7.85
C ASN A 203 9.46 -12.06 6.91
N VAL A 204 8.64 -11.01 6.92
CA VAL A 204 7.49 -10.81 6.01
C VAL A 204 7.86 -9.73 5.02
N THR A 205 7.81 -10.01 3.71
CA THR A 205 8.14 -9.01 2.71
C THR A 205 7.08 -7.90 2.67
N LEU A 206 7.48 -6.69 2.28
CA LEU A 206 6.52 -5.59 2.05
C LEU A 206 5.48 -6.00 1.01
N ARG A 207 5.91 -6.73 -0.03
CA ARG A 207 5.03 -7.27 -1.06
C ARG A 207 3.94 -8.16 -0.45
N GLU A 208 4.33 -9.13 0.38
CA GLU A 208 3.40 -10.02 1.07
C GLU A 208 2.44 -9.24 1.97
N LEU A 209 2.95 -8.27 2.74
CA LEU A 209 2.13 -7.47 3.65
C LEU A 209 1.02 -6.72 2.92
N TYR A 210 1.35 -5.99 1.86
CA TYR A 210 0.34 -5.21 1.18
C TYR A 210 -0.57 -6.04 0.27
N ASP A 211 -0.08 -7.12 -0.32
CA ASP A 211 -0.90 -8.05 -1.09
C ASP A 211 -1.90 -8.81 -0.21
N THR A 212 -1.55 -9.05 1.06
CA THR A 212 -2.42 -9.77 2.01
C THR A 212 -3.42 -8.85 2.71
N ILE A 213 -3.04 -7.61 3.04
CA ILE A 213 -3.86 -6.72 3.87
C ILE A 213 -4.30 -5.48 3.11
N TRP A 214 -3.38 -4.66 2.58
CA TRP A 214 -3.69 -3.31 2.12
C TRP A 214 -4.49 -3.28 0.83
N THR A 215 -4.21 -4.20 -0.11
CA THR A 215 -4.91 -4.28 -1.39
C THR A 215 -6.18 -5.12 -1.32
N GLN A 216 -6.35 -5.90 -0.25
CA GLN A 216 -7.53 -6.74 -0.05
C GLN A 216 -8.64 -6.01 0.71
N ALA A 217 -9.84 -6.62 0.71
CA ALA A 217 -10.90 -6.18 1.59
C ALA A 217 -10.43 -6.29 3.07
N PRO A 218 -10.77 -5.34 3.91
CA PRO A 218 -11.71 -4.23 3.73
C PRO A 218 -11.09 -2.92 3.21
N PHE A 219 -9.80 -2.86 2.87
CA PHE A 219 -9.09 -1.61 2.54
C PHE A 219 -9.08 -1.29 1.03
N GLY A 220 -8.68 -2.24 0.17
CA GLY A 220 -8.67 -2.06 -1.29
C GLY A 220 -7.73 -0.94 -1.77
N MET A 221 -6.59 -0.74 -1.10
CA MET A 221 -5.64 0.31 -1.48
C MET A 221 -5.04 0.04 -2.85
N LYS A 222 -4.95 1.07 -3.67
CA LYS A 222 -4.27 1.00 -4.97
C LYS A 222 -2.75 0.98 -4.79
N LEU A 223 -2.02 0.45 -5.78
CA LEU A 223 -0.56 0.27 -5.66
C LEU A 223 0.23 1.59 -5.60
N GLY A 224 -0.28 2.67 -6.23
CA GLY A 224 0.44 3.93 -6.30
C GLY A 224 0.82 4.57 -4.96
N PRO A 225 -0.08 4.67 -3.97
CA PRO A 225 0.24 5.26 -2.68
C PRO A 225 1.01 4.33 -1.72
N ILE A 226 1.10 3.01 -2.02
CA ILE A 226 1.71 2.02 -1.13
C ILE A 226 3.12 2.41 -0.65
N PRO A 227 4.07 2.87 -1.51
CA PRO A 227 5.41 3.19 -1.03
C PRO A 227 5.42 4.28 0.05
N LEU A 228 4.53 5.28 -0.06
CA LEU A 228 4.42 6.35 0.94
C LEU A 228 3.91 5.81 2.29
N PHE A 229 2.87 4.97 2.25
CA PHE A 229 2.33 4.38 3.48
C PHE A 229 3.23 3.30 4.07
N ALA A 230 3.98 2.57 3.24
CA ALA A 230 4.99 1.63 3.71
C ALA A 230 6.11 2.36 4.48
N TYR A 231 6.62 3.45 3.91
CA TYR A 231 7.60 4.30 4.59
C TYR A 231 7.05 4.85 5.91
N LEU A 232 5.83 5.41 5.89
CA LEU A 232 5.18 5.92 7.10
C LEU A 232 4.97 4.81 8.15
N PHE A 233 4.52 3.62 7.73
CA PHE A 233 4.32 2.47 8.62
C PHE A 233 5.62 2.07 9.31
N ILE A 234 6.72 1.96 8.55
CA ILE A 234 8.03 1.60 9.09
C ILE A 234 8.49 2.64 10.11
N LEU A 235 8.44 3.94 9.77
CA LEU A 235 8.90 5.01 10.65
C LEU A 235 8.10 5.12 11.93
N THR A 236 6.78 5.00 11.85
CA THR A 236 5.90 5.17 13.02
C THR A 236 5.86 3.92 13.92
N ASN A 237 6.38 2.79 13.46
CA ASN A 237 6.40 1.54 14.22
C ASN A 237 7.82 1.02 14.50
N GLN A 238 8.83 1.89 14.47
CA GLN A 238 10.24 1.53 14.69
C GLN A 238 10.50 0.85 16.04
N THR A 239 9.62 1.04 17.02
CA THR A 239 9.71 0.42 18.35
C THR A 239 9.31 -1.05 18.38
N LYS A 240 8.57 -1.49 17.35
CA LYS A 240 7.99 -2.86 17.29
C LYS A 240 8.36 -3.61 16.01
N VAL A 241 8.87 -2.91 15.00
CA VAL A 241 9.11 -3.48 13.67
C VAL A 241 10.56 -3.19 13.24
N ALA A 242 11.28 -4.25 12.92
CA ALA A 242 12.58 -4.17 12.26
C ALA A 242 12.40 -4.20 10.74
N TYR A 243 13.15 -3.37 10.02
CA TYR A 243 13.18 -3.32 8.56
C TYR A 243 14.45 -3.98 8.03
N TYR A 244 14.28 -4.82 7.02
CA TYR A 244 15.35 -5.54 6.35
C TYR A 244 15.35 -5.25 4.86
N ARG A 245 16.52 -5.09 4.28
CA ARG A 245 16.75 -5.06 2.83
C ARG A 245 17.66 -6.21 2.45
N GLN A 246 17.18 -7.10 1.58
CA GLN A 246 17.93 -8.31 1.18
C GLN A 246 18.45 -9.11 2.39
N ASP A 247 17.57 -9.32 3.38
CA ASP A 247 17.85 -9.99 4.65
C ASP A 247 18.87 -9.31 5.56
N ILE A 248 19.33 -8.11 5.20
CA ILE A 248 20.20 -7.29 6.05
C ILE A 248 19.35 -6.32 6.84
N PHE A 249 19.52 -6.31 8.17
CA PHE A 249 18.87 -5.35 9.04
C PHE A 249 19.34 -3.92 8.76
N ILE A 250 18.39 -3.00 8.60
CA ILE A 250 18.64 -1.60 8.31
C ILE A 250 18.35 -0.77 9.56
N THR A 251 19.39 -0.18 10.13
CA THR A 251 19.30 0.65 11.33
C THR A 251 18.66 2.01 11.04
N LYS A 252 18.97 2.60 9.87
CA LYS A 252 18.45 3.87 9.40
C LYS A 252 18.09 3.76 7.92
N ILE A 253 16.86 4.18 7.58
CA ILE A 253 16.42 4.20 6.19
C ILE A 253 17.15 5.31 5.44
N GLU A 254 17.72 4.98 4.29
CA GLU A 254 18.41 5.86 3.37
C GLU A 254 17.70 5.91 2.01
N GLU A 255 18.16 6.79 1.09
CA GLU A 255 17.57 6.91 -0.25
C GLU A 255 17.55 5.59 -1.03
N ILE A 256 18.57 4.76 -0.85
CA ILE A 256 18.64 3.44 -1.49
C ILE A 256 17.50 2.53 -1.02
N ASP A 257 17.09 2.60 0.23
CA ASP A 257 15.98 1.82 0.77
C ASP A 257 14.65 2.24 0.14
N ILE A 258 14.48 3.54 -0.12
CA ILE A 258 13.32 4.04 -0.85
C ILE A 258 13.24 3.46 -2.26
N ASP A 259 14.38 3.33 -2.94
CA ASP A 259 14.43 2.71 -4.26
C ASP A 259 13.97 1.26 -4.22
N TYR A 260 14.39 0.51 -3.20
CA TYR A 260 13.94 -0.86 -2.99
C TYR A 260 12.45 -0.93 -2.64
N ILE A 261 11.95 -0.09 -1.73
CA ILE A 261 10.53 -0.04 -1.37
C ILE A 261 9.63 0.21 -2.60
N ILE A 262 10.09 1.07 -3.52
CA ILE A 262 9.33 1.41 -4.74
C ILE A 262 9.43 0.31 -5.80
N ARG A 263 10.61 -0.27 -6.03
CA ARG A 263 10.87 -1.13 -7.19
C ARG A 263 10.91 -2.62 -6.88
N ASN A 264 11.39 -2.97 -5.71
CA ASN A 264 11.68 -4.34 -5.29
C ASN A 264 11.12 -4.63 -3.88
N PRO A 265 9.82 -4.38 -3.62
CA PRO A 265 9.24 -4.56 -2.29
C PRO A 265 9.30 -6.00 -1.78
N GLU A 266 9.53 -6.99 -2.66
CA GLU A 266 9.81 -8.39 -2.33
C GLU A 266 11.20 -8.61 -1.70
N LEU A 267 12.12 -7.67 -1.88
CA LEU A 267 13.46 -7.67 -1.25
C LEU A 267 13.51 -6.81 0.02
N CYS A 268 12.40 -6.16 0.37
CA CYS A 268 12.21 -5.40 1.58
C CYS A 268 11.34 -6.22 2.53
N ALA A 269 11.78 -6.44 3.74
CA ALA A 269 11.03 -7.24 4.69
C ALA A 269 10.89 -6.55 6.06
N LEU A 270 9.86 -6.96 6.77
CA LEU A 270 9.53 -6.50 8.10
C LEU A 270 9.49 -7.69 9.06
N ARG A 271 9.93 -7.49 10.28
CA ARG A 271 9.81 -8.46 11.35
C ARG A 271 9.29 -7.81 12.61
N TYR A 272 8.27 -8.41 13.22
CA TYR A 272 7.78 -7.98 14.51
C TYR A 272 8.75 -8.43 15.60
N LEU A 273 9.14 -7.50 16.45
CA LEU A 273 10.05 -7.76 17.56
C LEU A 273 9.29 -7.56 18.87
N GLU A 274 9.15 -8.61 19.61
CA GLU A 274 8.64 -8.59 20.99
C GLU A 274 9.82 -8.89 21.91
N MET A 275 10.25 -7.89 22.64
CA MET A 275 11.30 -8.07 23.64
C MET A 275 10.66 -8.43 24.98
N ASP A 276 11.23 -9.40 25.68
CA ASP A 276 10.86 -9.70 27.05
C ASP A 276 11.27 -8.56 28.01
N ASP A 277 10.77 -8.60 29.22
CA ASP A 277 11.02 -7.52 30.18
C ASP A 277 12.48 -7.49 30.66
N ASN A 278 13.18 -8.62 30.67
CA ASN A 278 14.60 -8.69 31.00
C ASN A 278 15.44 -7.99 29.93
N THR A 279 15.21 -8.30 28.65
CA THR A 279 15.89 -7.67 27.52
C THR A 279 15.62 -6.16 27.48
N LYS A 280 14.39 -5.73 27.76
CA LYS A 280 14.05 -4.30 27.86
C LYS A 280 14.85 -3.62 28.98
N HIS A 281 14.93 -4.25 30.15
CA HIS A 281 15.66 -3.70 31.30
C HIS A 281 17.17 -3.60 31.01
N ILE A 282 17.77 -4.64 30.40
CA ILE A 282 19.19 -4.62 30.02
C ILE A 282 19.47 -3.50 29.00
N LEU A 283 18.67 -3.42 27.93
CA LEU A 283 18.84 -2.39 26.90
C LEU A 283 18.65 -0.98 27.47
N SER A 284 17.67 -0.79 28.37
CA SER A 284 17.47 0.49 29.06
C SER A 284 18.71 0.88 29.89
N SER A 285 19.34 -0.09 30.56
CA SER A 285 20.58 0.13 31.32
C SER A 285 21.75 0.53 30.41
N LEU A 286 21.74 0.02 29.17
CA LEU A 286 22.77 0.32 28.17
C LEU A 286 22.52 1.67 27.44
N ALA A 287 21.36 2.30 27.59
CA ALA A 287 20.98 3.53 26.87
C ALA A 287 21.95 4.69 27.07
N ALA A 288 22.62 4.77 28.22
CA ALA A 288 23.64 5.77 28.50
C ALA A 288 24.91 5.64 27.65
N ILE A 289 25.18 4.49 27.06
CA ILE A 289 26.39 4.24 26.27
C ILE A 289 26.32 4.96 24.91
N PRO A 290 25.26 4.74 24.08
CA PRO A 290 25.09 5.50 22.84
C PRO A 290 25.10 7.01 23.07
N ALA A 291 24.40 7.51 24.08
CA ALA A 291 24.35 8.94 24.40
C ALA A 291 25.74 9.54 24.65
N ARG A 292 26.60 8.84 25.38
CA ARG A 292 27.99 9.26 25.62
C ARG A 292 28.86 9.23 24.36
N LEU A 293 28.66 8.24 23.48
CA LEU A 293 29.52 8.04 22.31
C LEU A 293 29.13 8.92 21.12
N THR A 294 27.84 9.22 20.97
CA THR A 294 27.32 10.00 19.82
C THR A 294 27.06 11.47 20.17
N GLY A 295 26.96 11.81 21.47
CA GLY A 295 26.52 13.13 21.92
C GLY A 295 25.03 13.42 21.66
N GLU A 296 24.26 12.44 21.19
CA GLU A 296 22.82 12.53 20.94
C GLU A 296 22.06 12.12 22.20
N GLU A 297 21.16 12.97 22.69
CA GLU A 297 20.21 12.54 23.71
C GLU A 297 19.19 11.58 23.08
N ILE A 298 19.02 10.41 23.69
CA ILE A 298 17.98 9.46 23.29
C ILE A 298 16.70 9.92 24.01
N ASP A 299 15.80 10.55 23.26
CA ASP A 299 14.55 11.15 23.77
C ASP A 299 13.56 10.12 24.38
N SER A 300 13.73 8.83 24.10
CA SER A 300 12.93 7.77 24.71
C SER A 300 13.80 6.55 25.02
N ILE A 301 13.59 5.96 26.19
CA ILE A 301 14.21 4.68 26.57
C ILE A 301 13.45 3.55 25.87
N ASP A 302 13.52 3.52 24.53
CA ASP A 302 12.99 2.42 23.74
C ASP A 302 14.10 1.39 23.52
N PRO A 303 13.94 0.17 24.03
CA PRO A 303 14.96 -0.87 23.92
C PRO A 303 15.41 -1.17 22.51
N LEU A 304 14.51 -1.13 21.54
CA LEU A 304 14.85 -1.40 20.14
C LEU A 304 15.67 -0.25 19.52
N GLN A 305 15.42 1.00 19.92
CA GLN A 305 16.24 2.12 19.50
C GLN A 305 17.65 2.05 20.12
N VAL A 306 17.76 1.64 21.38
CA VAL A 306 19.07 1.41 22.02
C VAL A 306 19.84 0.32 21.26
N ALA A 307 19.20 -0.79 20.94
CA ALA A 307 19.82 -1.88 20.17
C ALA A 307 20.29 -1.39 18.78
N ARG A 308 19.47 -0.62 18.07
CA ARG A 308 19.84 0.00 16.78
C ARG A 308 21.06 0.88 16.90
N LYS A 309 21.08 1.78 17.89
CA LYS A 309 22.20 2.69 18.08
C LYS A 309 23.49 1.96 18.47
N LEU A 310 23.39 0.90 19.25
CA LEU A 310 24.55 0.07 19.58
C LEU A 310 25.10 -0.67 18.36
N ILE A 311 24.24 -1.22 17.50
CA ILE A 311 24.65 -1.84 16.22
C ILE A 311 25.29 -0.77 15.31
N GLU A 312 24.67 0.39 15.15
CA GLU A 312 25.20 1.50 14.34
C GLU A 312 26.61 1.93 14.80
N ILE A 313 26.84 2.04 16.10
CA ILE A 313 28.15 2.35 16.66
C ILE A 313 29.16 1.24 16.35
N PHE A 314 28.74 0.00 16.47
CA PHE A 314 29.59 -1.16 16.17
C PHE A 314 29.96 -1.19 14.69
N ASP A 315 29.03 -0.99 13.78
CA ASP A 315 29.26 -0.97 12.35
C ASP A 315 30.15 0.18 11.88
N ARG A 316 30.12 1.33 12.60
CA ARG A 316 31.03 2.45 12.36
C ARG A 316 32.41 2.27 13.00
N THR A 317 32.61 1.23 13.78
CA THR A 317 33.91 0.99 14.43
C THR A 317 34.93 0.57 13.38
N PRO A 318 36.11 1.24 13.30
CA PRO A 318 37.11 0.91 12.29
C PRO A 318 37.56 -0.53 12.34
N ASP A 319 37.80 -1.11 11.18
CA ASP A 319 38.22 -2.51 10.98
C ASP A 319 39.42 -2.93 11.84
N TRP A 320 40.40 -2.02 12.01
CA TRP A 320 41.55 -2.31 12.85
C TRP A 320 41.18 -2.49 14.32
N ALA A 321 40.21 -1.72 14.85
CA ALA A 321 39.71 -1.85 16.19
C ALA A 321 38.89 -3.14 16.37
N LEU A 322 38.19 -3.57 15.32
CA LEU A 322 37.44 -4.83 15.32
C LEU A 322 38.34 -6.07 15.17
N LYS A 323 39.58 -5.91 14.70
CA LYS A 323 40.51 -7.01 14.45
C LYS A 323 41.68 -7.11 15.45
N THR A 324 41.96 -6.05 16.18
CA THR A 324 43.08 -6.05 17.14
C THR A 324 42.90 -7.06 18.27
N ALA A 325 43.99 -7.76 18.60
CA ALA A 325 44.05 -8.66 19.77
C ALA A 325 44.38 -7.91 21.08
N LYS A 326 44.85 -6.64 20.99
CA LYS A 326 45.28 -5.83 22.15
C LYS A 326 44.11 -5.12 22.81
N VAL A 327 43.11 -5.87 23.25
CA VAL A 327 41.91 -5.40 23.99
C VAL A 327 41.63 -6.35 25.15
N SER A 328 40.89 -5.88 26.15
CA SER A 328 40.46 -6.72 27.28
C SER A 328 39.60 -7.91 26.84
N GLU A 329 39.57 -8.97 27.64
CA GLU A 329 38.72 -10.15 27.34
C GLU A 329 37.24 -9.77 27.23
N ASN A 330 36.75 -8.86 28.08
CA ASN A 330 35.40 -8.34 28.00
C ASN A 330 35.14 -7.63 26.66
N ALA A 331 36.09 -6.85 26.16
CA ALA A 331 35.94 -6.19 24.86
C ALA A 331 35.96 -7.22 23.70
N LYS A 332 36.72 -8.32 23.80
CA LYS A 332 36.67 -9.43 22.84
C LYS A 332 35.32 -10.13 22.87
N LEU A 333 34.78 -10.37 24.06
CA LEU A 333 33.47 -10.98 24.25
C LEU A 333 32.37 -10.10 23.63
N VAL A 334 32.32 -8.82 23.99
CA VAL A 334 31.36 -7.85 23.43
C VAL A 334 31.47 -7.83 21.90
N ARG A 335 32.67 -7.74 21.35
CA ARG A 335 32.91 -7.76 19.91
C ARG A 335 32.38 -9.05 19.23
N THR A 336 32.53 -10.19 19.90
CA THR A 336 32.02 -11.46 19.39
C THR A 336 30.49 -11.51 19.43
N LEU A 337 29.89 -11.00 20.50
CA LEU A 337 28.44 -10.90 20.65
C LEU A 337 27.85 -9.98 19.55
N PHE A 338 28.40 -8.79 19.35
CA PHE A 338 27.93 -7.88 18.27
C PHE A 338 28.11 -8.46 16.85
N LYS A 339 29.20 -9.19 16.61
CA LYS A 339 29.37 -9.90 15.31
C LYS A 339 28.31 -10.97 15.08
N ARG A 340 27.84 -11.63 16.13
CA ARG A 340 26.76 -12.62 16.07
C ARG A 340 25.37 -11.99 16.05
N ALA A 341 25.21 -10.87 16.71
CA ALA A 341 23.97 -10.14 16.87
C ALA A 341 23.88 -8.92 15.94
N SER A 342 24.24 -9.09 14.67
CA SER A 342 24.04 -8.05 13.63
C SER A 342 22.57 -7.74 13.36
N ASP A 343 21.65 -8.44 13.99
CA ASP A 343 20.19 -8.34 13.87
C ASP A 343 19.56 -8.14 15.26
N PRO A 344 18.71 -7.11 15.50
CA PRO A 344 17.99 -6.92 16.77
C PRO A 344 17.15 -8.12 17.18
N ALA A 345 16.64 -8.90 16.23
CA ALA A 345 15.93 -10.14 16.52
C ALA A 345 16.82 -11.19 17.21
N GLN A 346 18.14 -11.11 16.98
CA GLN A 346 19.11 -11.99 17.63
C GLN A 346 19.47 -11.52 19.04
N PHE A 347 19.37 -10.21 19.32
CA PHE A 347 19.52 -9.71 20.70
C PHE A 347 18.44 -10.25 21.64
N ALA A 348 17.22 -10.49 21.14
CA ALA A 348 16.14 -11.09 21.91
C ALA A 348 16.34 -12.60 22.18
N LEU A 349 17.28 -13.24 21.48
CA LEU A 349 17.62 -14.66 21.60
C LEU A 349 18.98 -14.92 22.32
N ILE A 350 19.69 -13.86 22.68
CA ILE A 350 20.92 -14.00 23.46
C ILE A 350 20.51 -14.13 24.93
N ASP A 351 20.56 -15.35 25.43
CA ASP A 351 20.61 -15.59 26.88
C ASP A 351 21.87 -14.89 27.42
N ILE A 352 21.69 -13.70 27.99
CA ILE A 352 22.73 -12.92 28.66
C ILE A 352 22.78 -13.34 30.15
#